data_7e1e57f8abacc19c5de7ccfb09173d7b
#
_entry.id   7e1e57f8abacc19c5de7ccfb09173d7b
#
_cell.length_a   1.000
_cell.length_b   1.000
_cell.length_c   1.000
_cell.angle_alpha   90.00
_cell.angle_beta   90.00
_cell.angle_gamma   90.00
#
_symmetry.space_group_name_H-M   'P 1'
#
loop_
_entity.id
_entity.type
_entity.pdbx_description
1 polymer ?
#
loop_
_entity_poly.entity_id
_entity_poly.type
_entity_poly.pdbx_seq_one_letter_code
_entity_poly.pdbx_strand_id
1 'polypeptide(L)'
;MADSRKTEIMADQDRTTSVLPDVNNPSRQTELMGSNINDRVTSIMQTDTAIDFTRRTSIDRYKIKKVIAENTGEASLLLTENSGVNQVIKLYHIDVKPDERIERVLASINSPYVMPHSKGGVYDERTYEILPYFEKGDLVKHIPMSFDFIENVVVKSVNEGLKVLHDNNIIHRDIKPSNLFLSNDEKRVVLGDFGISSLLDSNVSVRATSMSRTFGYSAPEASSGFVSKESDYYSFGITILHLAIGQDPFAGMTDMAILYQTINKTLDIPSTVPPRLQQLIRGLTVKDRNNRWGYEEVNRWLNNEDVEVKERRTHKGMKPYNFSNSRYYGLDEISMAFASDWENATKHLYRGLVEKNIVQYGEEYSNRITDIKALDDKAKLAKLKDMKAFEWGFKDFAEMEKIAKHSQDNLPRILEA
;
A
#
# COMPACT_ATOMS: atom_id res chain seq x y z
N MET A 1 36.71 62.83 -23.34
CA MET A 1 35.61 63.25 -24.19
C MET A 1 34.43 62.35 -23.81
N ALA A 2 33.60 62.83 -22.98
CA ALA A 2 32.23 63.29 -23.16
C ALA A 2 31.32 62.10 -23.58
N ASP A 3 30.25 61.79 -23.00
CA ASP A 3 29.21 62.65 -22.45
C ASP A 3 28.27 61.86 -21.50
N SER A 4 27.83 62.50 -20.49
CA SER A 4 26.82 62.11 -19.54
C SER A 4 25.42 62.36 -20.09
N ARG A 5 24.45 61.49 -19.88
CA ARG A 5 23.04 61.88 -19.75
C ARG A 5 22.35 61.09 -18.62
N LYS A 6 22.06 61.83 -17.56
CA LYS A 6 21.05 61.55 -16.56
C LYS A 6 19.68 61.54 -17.23
N THR A 7 18.85 60.61 -16.87
CA THR A 7 17.39 60.73 -16.98
C THR A 7 16.76 60.36 -15.65
N GLU A 8 16.12 61.31 -15.04
CA GLU A 8 15.27 61.19 -13.84
C GLU A 8 14.06 60.34 -14.16
N ILE A 9 13.73 59.42 -13.28
CA ILE A 9 12.45 58.74 -13.29
C ILE A 9 11.70 59.08 -12.01
N MET A 10 10.54 59.66 -12.23
CA MET A 10 9.52 59.99 -11.23
C MET A 10 9.08 58.71 -10.48
N ALA A 11 8.88 58.90 -9.18
CA ALA A 11 8.18 57.97 -8.32
C ALA A 11 6.71 57.88 -8.71
N ASP A 12 6.19 56.67 -8.86
CA ASP A 12 4.76 56.44 -8.70
C ASP A 12 4.57 55.34 -7.69
N GLN A 13 3.79 55.72 -6.66
CA GLN A 13 3.37 54.89 -5.58
C GLN A 13 2.17 54.07 -6.06
N ASP A 14 2.25 52.76 -6.00
CA ASP A 14 1.19 51.88 -5.53
C ASP A 14 1.64 50.42 -5.69
N ARG A 15 2.26 49.88 -4.66
CA ARG A 15 2.37 48.41 -4.49
C ARG A 15 1.61 48.01 -3.23
N THR A 16 0.37 47.66 -3.45
CA THR A 16 -0.40 46.87 -2.48
C THR A 16 0.28 45.50 -2.34
N THR A 17 0.98 45.34 -1.24
CA THR A 17 1.49 44.06 -0.76
C THR A 17 0.30 43.19 -0.38
N SER A 18 -0.02 42.18 -1.18
CA SER A 18 -0.92 41.10 -0.78
C SER A 18 -0.25 40.29 0.31
N VAL A 19 -0.67 40.50 1.54
CA VAL A 19 -0.30 39.64 2.67
C VAL A 19 -1.00 38.29 2.48
N LEU A 20 -0.23 37.26 2.34
CA LEU A 20 -0.74 35.89 2.40
C LEU A 20 -1.35 35.61 3.77
N PRO A 21 -2.52 35.01 3.86
CA PRO A 21 -3.17 34.77 5.15
C PRO A 21 -2.39 33.69 5.93
N ASP A 22 -2.20 33.99 7.20
CA ASP A 22 -1.62 33.12 8.21
C ASP A 22 -2.50 31.87 8.39
N VAL A 23 -1.94 30.69 8.09
CA VAL A 23 -2.64 29.40 8.05
C VAL A 23 -2.98 28.86 9.45
N ASN A 24 -2.53 29.52 10.51
CA ASN A 24 -2.64 29.02 11.89
C ASN A 24 -3.74 29.67 12.75
N ASN A 25 -4.74 30.32 12.13
CA ASN A 25 -5.84 30.91 12.92
C ASN A 25 -7.18 30.22 12.57
N PRO A 26 -7.71 29.34 13.44
CA PRO A 26 -8.93 28.56 13.17
C PRO A 26 -10.21 29.38 13.07
N SER A 27 -10.18 30.68 13.42
CA SER A 27 -11.40 31.52 13.49
C SER A 27 -11.79 32.22 12.18
N ARG A 28 -11.06 32.02 11.06
CA ARG A 28 -11.33 32.70 9.78
C ARG A 28 -11.71 31.80 8.59
N GLN A 29 -11.92 30.53 8.81
CA GLN A 29 -12.33 29.61 7.73
C GLN A 29 -13.84 29.54 7.46
N THR A 30 -14.66 30.27 8.20
CA THR A 30 -16.13 30.14 8.12
C THR A 30 -16.85 31.21 7.26
N GLU A 31 -16.14 32.15 6.65
CA GLU A 31 -16.81 33.26 5.92
C GLU A 31 -16.75 33.25 4.39
N LEU A 32 -16.27 32.19 3.75
CA LEU A 32 -16.13 32.16 2.28
C LEU A 32 -16.94 31.06 1.57
N MET A 33 -18.03 30.56 2.16
CA MET A 33 -19.03 29.76 1.42
C MET A 33 -20.42 30.35 1.58
N GLY A 34 -20.70 31.29 0.70
CA GLY A 34 -22.05 31.79 0.47
C GLY A 34 -22.84 30.83 -0.39
N SER A 35 -23.96 30.40 0.17
CA SER A 35 -25.25 30.01 -0.44
C SER A 35 -25.29 29.02 -1.60
N ASN A 36 -26.02 27.93 -1.33
CA ASN A 36 -26.65 26.94 -2.22
C ASN A 36 -25.86 25.71 -2.59
N ILE A 37 -25.74 24.78 -1.64
CA ILE A 37 -25.81 23.34 -1.93
C ILE A 37 -26.68 22.71 -0.85
N ASN A 38 -27.67 21.95 -1.31
CA ASN A 38 -28.74 21.30 -0.57
C ASN A 38 -28.39 20.79 0.82
N ASP A 39 -29.21 21.18 1.80
CA ASP A 39 -29.41 20.55 3.09
C ASP A 39 -29.58 19.03 2.97
N ARG A 40 -28.52 18.26 3.11
CA ARG A 40 -28.54 16.85 3.49
C ARG A 40 -27.14 16.20 3.55
N VAL A 41 -26.10 16.84 3.99
CA VAL A 41 -24.94 16.15 4.57
C VAL A 41 -24.28 17.09 5.59
N THR A 42 -24.98 17.40 6.65
CA THR A 42 -24.34 17.71 7.93
C THR A 42 -24.68 16.56 8.87
N SER A 43 -24.15 15.37 8.56
CA SER A 43 -23.79 14.51 9.67
C SER A 43 -22.69 15.26 10.41
N ILE A 44 -23.05 15.81 11.54
CA ILE A 44 -22.13 16.26 12.56
C ILE A 44 -21.10 15.14 12.66
N MET A 45 -19.86 15.35 12.16
CA MET A 45 -18.72 14.60 12.64
C MET A 45 -18.73 14.92 14.13
N GLN A 46 -19.24 13.99 14.94
CA GLN A 46 -18.98 14.03 16.37
C GLN A 46 -17.47 14.07 16.45
N THR A 47 -16.95 15.21 16.87
CA THR A 47 -15.53 15.34 17.15
C THR A 47 -15.24 14.26 18.16
N ASP A 48 -14.44 13.28 17.75
CA ASP A 48 -13.95 12.22 18.65
C ASP A 48 -13.33 12.96 19.84
N THR A 49 -14.05 13.03 20.96
CA THR A 49 -13.57 13.74 22.12
C THR A 49 -12.37 12.97 22.61
N ALA A 50 -11.18 13.52 22.38
CA ALA A 50 -9.93 12.89 22.77
C ALA A 50 -10.01 12.52 24.25
N ILE A 51 -9.79 11.25 24.57
CA ILE A 51 -9.77 10.80 25.95
C ILE A 51 -8.55 11.43 26.63
N ASP A 52 -8.78 12.19 27.69
CA ASP A 52 -7.70 12.69 28.53
C ASP A 52 -7.15 11.55 29.41
N PHE A 53 -6.16 10.85 28.88
CA PHE A 53 -5.49 9.75 29.59
C PHE A 53 -4.68 10.23 30.82
N THR A 54 -4.42 11.52 30.96
CA THR A 54 -3.72 12.06 32.17
C THR A 54 -4.56 11.92 33.42
N ARG A 55 -5.90 11.86 33.28
CA ARG A 55 -6.87 11.71 34.37
C ARG A 55 -7.39 10.28 34.54
N ARG A 56 -7.08 9.38 33.60
CA ARG A 56 -7.52 7.98 33.64
C ARG A 56 -6.41 7.10 34.17
N THR A 57 -6.69 6.32 35.18
CA THR A 57 -5.71 5.40 35.81
C THR A 57 -5.85 3.96 35.33
N SER A 58 -7.00 3.61 34.73
CA SER A 58 -7.26 2.24 34.26
C SER A 58 -8.28 2.20 33.13
N ILE A 59 -8.24 1.15 32.34
CA ILE A 59 -9.29 0.69 31.45
C ILE A 59 -9.74 -0.67 32.01
N ASP A 60 -10.98 -0.78 32.46
CA ASP A 60 -11.49 -1.93 33.20
C ASP A 60 -10.50 -2.37 34.31
N ARG A 61 -10.02 -3.60 34.28
CA ARG A 61 -9.05 -4.17 35.24
C ARG A 61 -7.58 -3.86 34.91
N TYR A 62 -7.31 -3.15 33.80
CA TYR A 62 -5.97 -2.88 33.29
C TYR A 62 -5.50 -1.51 33.76
N LYS A 63 -4.50 -1.48 34.64
CA LYS A 63 -3.90 -0.25 35.14
C LYS A 63 -3.04 0.40 34.07
N ILE A 64 -3.30 1.63 33.69
CA ILE A 64 -2.50 2.39 32.72
C ILE A 64 -1.15 2.76 33.37
N LYS A 65 -0.06 2.37 32.73
CA LYS A 65 1.32 2.74 33.12
C LYS A 65 1.85 3.89 32.30
N LYS A 66 1.54 3.89 31.00
CA LYS A 66 2.06 4.87 30.06
C LYS A 66 1.19 4.91 28.79
N VAL A 67 0.99 6.08 28.24
CA VAL A 67 0.49 6.23 26.87
C VAL A 67 1.68 6.04 25.92
N ILE A 68 1.57 5.07 25.02
CA ILE A 68 2.60 4.77 24.01
C ILE A 68 2.41 5.71 22.82
N ALA A 69 1.17 5.80 22.32
CA ALA A 69 0.79 6.69 21.24
C ALA A 69 -0.67 7.13 21.40
N GLU A 70 -0.95 8.39 21.15
CA GLU A 70 -2.30 8.95 21.15
C GLU A 70 -2.74 9.24 19.71
N ASN A 71 -4.03 9.01 19.43
CA ASN A 71 -4.68 9.41 18.19
C ASN A 71 -3.88 9.05 16.92
N THR A 72 -3.31 7.84 16.88
CA THR A 72 -2.85 7.26 15.62
C THR A 72 -4.06 7.07 14.70
N GLY A 73 -3.88 6.84 13.41
CA GLY A 73 -4.95 6.85 12.42
C GLY A 73 -6.26 6.12 12.79
N GLU A 74 -6.22 5.12 13.70
CA GLU A 74 -7.42 4.34 14.09
C GLU A 74 -7.58 4.12 15.58
N ALA A 75 -6.53 4.31 16.40
CA ALA A 75 -6.54 3.92 17.82
C ALA A 75 -5.52 4.71 18.65
N SER A 76 -5.65 4.65 19.98
CA SER A 76 -4.62 4.99 20.95
C SER A 76 -3.99 3.72 21.53
N LEU A 77 -2.68 3.75 21.80
CA LEU A 77 -1.91 2.61 22.34
C LEU A 77 -1.49 2.90 23.77
N LEU A 78 -1.87 2.04 24.69
CA LEU A 78 -1.62 2.21 26.12
C LEU A 78 -0.85 1.02 26.68
N LEU A 79 0.31 1.26 27.30
CA LEU A 79 0.96 0.26 28.13
C LEU A 79 0.17 0.13 29.42
N THR A 80 -0.28 -1.07 29.68
CA THR A 80 -1.08 -1.39 30.88
C THR A 80 -0.49 -2.57 31.64
N GLU A 81 -0.93 -2.74 32.87
CA GLU A 81 -0.59 -3.89 33.71
C GLU A 81 -1.87 -4.52 34.27
N ASN A 82 -1.93 -5.85 34.23
CA ASN A 82 -2.93 -6.63 34.91
C ASN A 82 -2.27 -7.83 35.61
N SER A 83 -2.44 -7.94 36.92
CA SER A 83 -1.90 -9.05 37.74
C SER A 83 -0.38 -9.23 37.57
N GLY A 84 0.37 -8.12 37.46
CA GLY A 84 1.84 -8.13 37.28
C GLY A 84 2.31 -8.36 35.85
N VAL A 85 1.41 -8.55 34.89
CA VAL A 85 1.74 -8.73 33.46
C VAL A 85 1.54 -7.44 32.71
N ASN A 86 2.59 -6.99 32.01
CA ASN A 86 2.53 -5.85 31.11
C ASN A 86 1.88 -6.25 29.78
N GLN A 87 0.92 -5.44 29.31
CA GLN A 87 0.17 -5.63 28.07
C GLN A 87 -0.06 -4.30 27.40
N VAL A 88 -0.37 -4.31 26.10
CA VAL A 88 -0.77 -3.12 25.37
C VAL A 88 -2.27 -3.19 25.12
N ILE A 89 -2.98 -2.12 25.46
CA ILE A 89 -4.36 -1.92 25.01
C ILE A 89 -4.31 -1.04 23.77
N LYS A 90 -4.87 -1.54 22.65
CA LYS A 90 -5.19 -0.79 21.46
C LYS A 90 -6.64 -0.37 21.56
N LEU A 91 -6.88 0.89 21.91
CA LEU A 91 -8.22 1.48 22.09
C LEU A 91 -8.60 2.22 20.82
N TYR A 92 -9.55 1.69 20.07
CA TYR A 92 -10.01 2.25 18.81
C TYR A 92 -10.78 3.56 18.99
N HIS A 93 -10.83 4.39 17.96
CA HIS A 93 -11.73 5.55 17.92
C HIS A 93 -13.18 5.09 17.90
N ILE A 94 -14.13 5.96 18.28
CA ILE A 94 -15.55 5.61 18.47
C ILE A 94 -16.15 4.92 17.22
N ASP A 95 -15.82 5.44 16.04
CA ASP A 95 -16.38 4.95 14.76
C ASP A 95 -15.55 3.86 14.10
N VAL A 96 -14.44 3.44 14.72
CA VAL A 96 -13.55 2.43 14.18
C VAL A 96 -13.81 1.10 14.85
N LYS A 97 -14.17 0.09 14.06
CA LYS A 97 -14.35 -1.29 14.53
C LYS A 97 -13.46 -2.23 13.73
N PRO A 98 -12.70 -3.10 14.39
CA PRO A 98 -11.97 -4.17 13.71
C PRO A 98 -12.94 -5.08 12.92
N ASP A 99 -12.45 -5.70 11.84
CA ASP A 99 -13.26 -6.71 11.13
C ASP A 99 -13.34 -8.00 11.97
N GLU A 100 -14.52 -8.28 12.51
CA GLU A 100 -14.77 -9.45 13.38
C GLU A 100 -14.43 -10.79 12.70
N ARG A 101 -14.42 -10.86 11.37
CA ARG A 101 -14.04 -12.08 10.65
C ARG A 101 -12.54 -12.29 10.74
N ILE A 102 -11.76 -11.22 10.55
CA ILE A 102 -10.30 -11.23 10.69
C ILE A 102 -9.93 -11.54 12.14
N GLU A 103 -10.56 -10.86 13.11
CA GLU A 103 -10.34 -11.11 14.53
C GLU A 103 -10.55 -12.59 14.92
N ARG A 104 -11.63 -13.21 14.42
CA ARG A 104 -11.91 -14.63 14.68
C ARG A 104 -10.84 -15.55 14.12
N VAL A 105 -10.34 -15.27 12.93
CA VAL A 105 -9.27 -16.08 12.34
C VAL A 105 -7.97 -15.85 13.09
N LEU A 106 -7.60 -14.60 13.39
CA LEU A 106 -6.37 -14.28 14.16
C LEU A 106 -6.40 -14.93 15.56
N ALA A 107 -7.55 -14.95 16.23
CA ALA A 107 -7.70 -15.58 17.54
C ALA A 107 -7.51 -17.11 17.50
N SER A 108 -7.66 -17.75 16.35
CA SER A 108 -7.40 -19.18 16.14
C SER A 108 -5.95 -19.50 15.82
N ILE A 109 -5.16 -18.50 15.45
CA ILE A 109 -3.74 -18.67 15.07
C ILE A 109 -2.89 -18.83 16.33
N ASN A 110 -2.20 -19.96 16.44
CA ASN A 110 -1.18 -20.18 17.44
C ASN A 110 0.19 -20.30 16.77
N SER A 111 0.89 -19.18 16.65
CA SER A 111 2.19 -19.08 16.00
C SER A 111 3.12 -18.18 16.79
N PRO A 112 4.40 -18.52 16.94
CA PRO A 112 5.38 -17.64 17.57
C PRO A 112 5.79 -16.44 16.69
N TYR A 113 5.35 -16.39 15.43
CA TYR A 113 5.70 -15.38 14.44
C TYR A 113 4.56 -14.41 14.12
N VAL A 114 3.35 -14.68 14.61
CA VAL A 114 2.16 -13.83 14.44
C VAL A 114 1.74 -13.35 15.83
N MET A 115 1.49 -12.06 15.97
CA MET A 115 1.07 -11.47 17.24
C MET A 115 -0.24 -12.13 17.71
N PRO A 116 -0.26 -12.74 18.91
CA PRO A 116 -1.48 -13.34 19.41
C PRO A 116 -2.54 -12.27 19.58
N HIS A 117 -3.72 -12.56 19.07
CA HIS A 117 -4.88 -11.70 19.16
C HIS A 117 -5.74 -12.10 20.35
N SER A 118 -6.04 -11.15 21.22
CA SER A 118 -6.95 -11.36 22.36
C SER A 118 -8.04 -10.30 22.33
N LYS A 119 -9.28 -10.77 22.22
CA LYS A 119 -10.44 -9.89 22.30
C LYS A 119 -10.43 -9.16 23.65
N GLY A 120 -10.50 -7.84 23.62
CA GLY A 120 -10.63 -7.00 24.80
C GLY A 120 -12.10 -6.82 25.22
N GLY A 121 -12.59 -5.60 25.11
CA GLY A 121 -13.95 -5.22 25.49
C GLY A 121 -14.37 -3.91 24.85
N VAL A 122 -15.32 -3.27 25.49
CA VAL A 122 -15.75 -1.92 25.14
C VAL A 122 -15.54 -1.01 26.36
N TYR A 123 -14.87 0.10 26.14
CA TYR A 123 -14.62 1.12 27.15
C TYR A 123 -14.94 2.50 26.58
N ASP A 124 -15.82 3.22 27.22
CA ASP A 124 -16.24 4.57 26.80
C ASP A 124 -16.71 4.59 25.32
N GLU A 125 -17.62 3.65 24.98
CA GLU A 125 -18.17 3.39 23.62
C GLU A 125 -17.15 2.96 22.56
N ARG A 126 -15.89 2.75 22.93
CA ARG A 126 -14.79 2.36 22.08
C ARG A 126 -14.43 0.90 22.26
N THR A 127 -14.24 0.20 21.17
CA THR A 127 -13.68 -1.17 21.19
C THR A 127 -12.21 -1.10 21.55
N TYR A 128 -11.73 -2.06 22.34
CA TYR A 128 -10.31 -2.23 22.57
C TYR A 128 -9.86 -3.67 22.43
N GLU A 129 -8.62 -3.86 22.03
CA GLU A 129 -7.90 -5.14 21.97
C GLU A 129 -6.79 -5.19 23.01
N ILE A 130 -6.46 -6.41 23.44
CA ILE A 130 -5.34 -6.66 24.36
C ILE A 130 -4.23 -7.36 23.57
N LEU A 131 -3.08 -6.73 23.53
CA LEU A 131 -1.90 -7.22 22.82
C LEU A 131 -0.76 -7.48 23.80
N PRO A 132 0.12 -8.44 23.53
CA PRO A 132 1.32 -8.63 24.33
C PRO A 132 2.22 -7.39 24.25
N TYR A 133 2.94 -7.11 25.33
CA TYR A 133 3.93 -6.05 25.35
C TYR A 133 5.29 -6.60 24.98
N PHE A 134 5.86 -6.12 23.89
CA PHE A 134 7.23 -6.40 23.45
C PHE A 134 8.16 -5.31 23.99
N GLU A 135 8.97 -5.65 24.98
CA GLU A 135 9.88 -4.69 25.63
C GLU A 135 10.91 -4.09 24.67
N LYS A 136 11.33 -4.89 23.70
CA LYS A 136 12.26 -4.47 22.65
C LYS A 136 11.59 -3.56 21.62
N GLY A 137 10.25 -3.60 21.51
CA GLY A 137 9.45 -2.82 20.58
C GLY A 137 9.55 -3.30 19.14
N ASP A 138 9.27 -2.40 18.22
CA ASP A 138 9.31 -2.62 16.78
C ASP A 138 10.74 -2.49 16.22
N LEU A 139 10.92 -2.94 14.94
CA LEU A 139 12.23 -2.94 14.30
C LEU A 139 12.77 -1.54 13.96
N VAL A 140 11.92 -0.50 13.95
CA VAL A 140 12.39 0.89 13.75
C VAL A 140 13.39 1.29 14.80
N LYS A 141 13.22 0.82 16.03
CA LYS A 141 14.13 1.11 17.17
C LYS A 141 15.51 0.46 17.05
N HIS A 142 15.66 -0.48 16.13
CA HIS A 142 16.86 -1.29 15.95
C HIS A 142 17.61 -0.97 14.66
N ILE A 143 17.22 0.07 13.94
CA ILE A 143 17.90 0.54 12.73
C ILE A 143 19.09 1.44 13.12
N PRO A 144 20.28 1.26 12.51
CA PRO A 144 20.66 0.26 11.50
C PRO A 144 20.83 -1.15 12.09
N MET A 145 20.51 -2.17 11.29
CA MET A 145 20.55 -3.57 11.71
C MET A 145 21.66 -4.33 10.97
N SER A 146 22.31 -5.28 11.65
CA SER A 146 23.35 -6.09 10.99
C SER A 146 22.75 -7.01 9.93
N PHE A 147 23.48 -7.20 8.83
CA PHE A 147 23.03 -8.08 7.74
C PHE A 147 22.80 -9.52 8.20
N ASP A 148 23.67 -10.01 9.10
CA ASP A 148 23.50 -11.34 9.70
C ASP A 148 22.19 -11.49 10.47
N PHE A 149 21.82 -10.49 11.26
CA PHE A 149 20.56 -10.50 11.98
C PHE A 149 19.35 -10.42 11.03
N ILE A 150 19.44 -9.60 9.97
CA ILE A 150 18.42 -9.52 8.94
C ILE A 150 18.21 -10.90 8.31
N GLU A 151 19.29 -11.57 7.86
CA GLU A 151 19.20 -12.86 7.18
C GLU A 151 18.68 -13.97 8.11
N ASN A 152 19.28 -14.11 9.30
CA ASN A 152 19.08 -15.28 10.16
C ASN A 152 17.85 -15.15 11.08
N VAL A 153 17.43 -13.94 11.41
CA VAL A 153 16.30 -13.71 12.33
C VAL A 153 15.12 -13.07 11.62
N VAL A 154 15.31 -11.92 10.95
CA VAL A 154 14.19 -11.19 10.35
C VAL A 154 13.59 -11.97 9.20
N VAL A 155 14.40 -12.36 8.21
CA VAL A 155 13.92 -13.06 7.00
C VAL A 155 13.22 -14.34 7.37
N LYS A 156 13.81 -15.15 8.22
CA LYS A 156 13.21 -16.41 8.66
C LYS A 156 11.88 -16.19 9.37
N SER A 157 11.84 -15.28 10.34
CA SER A 157 10.64 -15.04 11.16
C SER A 157 9.48 -14.48 10.34
N VAL A 158 9.76 -13.49 9.48
CA VAL A 158 8.73 -12.86 8.65
C VAL A 158 8.20 -13.83 7.60
N ASN A 159 9.07 -14.63 6.97
CA ASN A 159 8.66 -15.66 6.01
C ASN A 159 7.70 -16.68 6.64
N GLU A 160 8.04 -17.19 7.83
CA GLU A 160 7.17 -18.11 8.58
C GLU A 160 5.87 -17.45 9.01
N GLY A 161 5.92 -16.19 9.48
CA GLY A 161 4.72 -15.45 9.87
C GLY A 161 3.77 -15.20 8.70
N LEU A 162 4.31 -14.78 7.54
CA LEU A 162 3.52 -14.59 6.32
C LEU A 162 2.89 -15.91 5.86
N LYS A 163 3.64 -17.03 5.91
CA LYS A 163 3.08 -18.34 5.58
C LYS A 163 1.86 -18.65 6.44
N VAL A 164 1.97 -18.47 7.75
CA VAL A 164 0.86 -18.73 8.68
C VAL A 164 -0.35 -17.88 8.36
N LEU A 165 -0.19 -16.58 8.09
CA LEU A 165 -1.28 -15.69 7.70
C LEU A 165 -1.91 -16.12 6.37
N HIS A 166 -1.09 -16.38 5.36
CA HIS A 166 -1.53 -16.75 4.02
C HIS A 166 -2.21 -18.13 3.96
N ASP A 167 -1.80 -19.08 4.80
CA ASP A 167 -2.47 -20.38 4.95
C ASP A 167 -3.87 -20.23 5.59
N ASN A 168 -4.07 -19.18 6.38
CA ASN A 168 -5.35 -18.79 6.95
C ASN A 168 -6.12 -17.76 6.11
N ASN A 169 -5.71 -17.56 4.87
CA ASN A 169 -6.30 -16.61 3.92
C ASN A 169 -6.28 -15.15 4.37
N ILE A 170 -5.37 -14.77 5.24
CA ILE A 170 -5.16 -13.37 5.66
C ILE A 170 -4.01 -12.77 4.85
N ILE A 171 -4.25 -11.61 4.23
CA ILE A 171 -3.20 -10.75 3.67
C ILE A 171 -2.97 -9.63 4.67
N HIS A 172 -1.70 -9.40 5.04
CA HIS A 172 -1.33 -8.40 6.04
C HIS A 172 -1.49 -6.97 5.53
N ARG A 173 -1.00 -6.67 4.32
CA ARG A 173 -1.10 -5.40 3.59
C ARG A 173 -0.23 -4.25 4.11
N ASP A 174 0.37 -4.36 5.28
CA ASP A 174 1.17 -3.29 5.89
C ASP A 174 2.47 -3.83 6.51
N ILE A 175 3.22 -4.65 5.77
CA ILE A 175 4.54 -5.14 6.20
C ILE A 175 5.55 -4.00 6.10
N LYS A 176 6.01 -3.53 7.26
CA LYS A 176 7.01 -2.46 7.41
C LYS A 176 7.69 -2.58 8.79
N PRO A 177 8.85 -1.93 9.03
CA PRO A 177 9.59 -2.08 10.28
C PRO A 177 8.79 -1.79 11.55
N SER A 178 7.85 -0.82 11.51
CA SER A 178 7.02 -0.46 12.67
C SER A 178 5.98 -1.52 13.06
N ASN A 179 5.66 -2.45 12.15
CA ASN A 179 4.68 -3.52 12.38
C ASN A 179 5.35 -4.88 12.63
N LEU A 180 6.67 -4.89 12.76
CA LEU A 180 7.49 -6.05 13.06
C LEU A 180 8.12 -5.88 14.44
N PHE A 181 7.77 -6.74 15.38
CA PHE A 181 8.16 -6.62 16.78
C PHE A 181 9.26 -7.62 17.13
N LEU A 182 10.31 -7.13 17.78
CA LEU A 182 11.40 -8.00 18.24
C LEU A 182 10.98 -8.71 19.54
N SER A 183 11.10 -10.05 19.57
CA SER A 183 10.85 -10.82 20.79
C SER A 183 11.85 -10.45 21.88
N ASN A 184 11.46 -10.61 23.16
CA ASN A 184 12.29 -10.23 24.30
C ASN A 184 13.61 -11.00 24.36
N ASP A 185 13.66 -12.22 23.84
CA ASP A 185 14.88 -13.04 23.69
C ASP A 185 15.70 -12.73 22.43
N GLU A 186 15.26 -11.79 21.62
CA GLU A 186 15.86 -11.35 20.34
C GLU A 186 16.06 -12.47 19.30
N LYS A 187 15.39 -13.60 19.45
CA LYS A 187 15.57 -14.77 18.57
C LYS A 187 14.58 -14.82 17.41
N ARG A 188 13.56 -13.97 17.42
CA ARG A 188 12.52 -13.94 16.39
C ARG A 188 11.86 -12.58 16.29
N VAL A 189 11.24 -12.37 15.14
CA VAL A 189 10.38 -11.23 14.86
C VAL A 189 8.92 -11.70 14.78
N VAL A 190 8.02 -10.88 15.30
CA VAL A 190 6.58 -11.16 15.38
C VAL A 190 5.84 -10.13 14.54
N LEU A 191 5.00 -10.60 13.60
CA LEU A 191 4.14 -9.76 12.78
C LEU A 191 2.97 -9.26 13.63
N GLY A 192 2.70 -7.96 13.58
CA GLY A 192 1.61 -7.32 14.31
C GLY A 192 0.99 -6.17 13.54
N ASP A 193 -0.03 -5.56 14.11
CA ASP A 193 -0.85 -4.51 13.52
C ASP A 193 -1.63 -4.97 12.27
N PHE A 194 -2.76 -5.63 12.53
CA PHE A 194 -3.65 -6.18 11.50
C PHE A 194 -4.80 -5.23 11.10
N GLY A 195 -4.72 -3.94 11.44
CA GLY A 195 -5.80 -2.98 11.26
C GLY A 195 -6.32 -2.85 9.84
N ILE A 196 -5.45 -3.01 8.84
CA ILE A 196 -5.82 -2.97 7.41
C ILE A 196 -5.76 -4.33 6.70
N SER A 197 -5.60 -5.43 7.44
CA SER A 197 -5.56 -6.78 6.88
C SER A 197 -6.86 -7.14 6.14
N SER A 198 -6.79 -8.10 5.25
CA SER A 198 -7.92 -8.55 4.44
C SER A 198 -7.99 -10.07 4.39
N LEU A 199 -9.23 -10.60 4.35
CA LEU A 199 -9.47 -12.02 4.05
C LEU A 199 -9.51 -12.23 2.53
N LEU A 200 -8.84 -13.27 2.05
CA LEU A 200 -8.99 -13.76 0.68
C LEU A 200 -10.29 -14.55 0.58
N ASP A 201 -11.26 -14.03 -0.15
CA ASP A 201 -12.40 -14.84 -0.61
C ASP A 201 -11.94 -15.72 -1.77
N SER A 202 -11.87 -17.04 -1.52
CA SER A 202 -11.57 -18.12 -2.47
C SER A 202 -10.90 -17.70 -3.79
N ASN A 203 -9.57 -17.69 -3.82
CA ASN A 203 -8.71 -17.55 -5.00
C ASN A 203 -8.77 -16.21 -5.78
N VAL A 204 -9.39 -15.18 -5.26
CA VAL A 204 -9.47 -13.86 -5.91
C VAL A 204 -8.68 -12.84 -5.09
N SER A 205 -7.88 -12.02 -5.75
CA SER A 205 -7.23 -10.87 -5.12
C SER A 205 -8.30 -9.97 -4.49
N VAL A 206 -8.18 -9.71 -3.17
CA VAL A 206 -9.17 -8.92 -2.45
C VAL A 206 -8.94 -7.43 -2.74
N ARG A 207 -10.04 -6.73 -2.94
CA ARG A 207 -10.03 -5.27 -3.07
C ARG A 207 -9.65 -4.61 -1.77
N ALA A 208 -8.71 -3.71 -1.85
CA ALA A 208 -8.45 -2.78 -0.77
C ALA A 208 -9.59 -1.76 -0.71
N THR A 209 -10.52 -1.93 0.24
CA THR A 209 -11.63 -1.01 0.46
C THR A 209 -11.22 0.29 1.15
N SER A 210 -10.02 0.36 1.72
CA SER A 210 -9.48 1.57 2.36
C SER A 210 -8.18 2.00 1.70
N MET A 211 -8.05 3.30 1.43
CA MET A 211 -6.83 3.94 0.91
C MET A 211 -5.76 4.17 1.99
N SER A 212 -5.89 3.54 3.16
CA SER A 212 -4.84 3.59 4.18
C SER A 212 -3.65 2.76 3.71
N ARG A 213 -2.64 3.42 3.14
CA ARG A 213 -1.44 2.78 2.60
C ARG A 213 -0.20 3.53 2.99
N THR A 214 0.83 2.80 3.33
CA THR A 214 2.19 3.33 3.42
C THR A 214 2.82 3.20 2.03
N PHE A 215 2.72 4.24 1.20
CA PHE A 215 3.07 4.21 -0.24
C PHE A 215 4.44 3.57 -0.53
N GLY A 216 5.45 3.86 0.27
CA GLY A 216 6.80 3.34 0.06
C GLY A 216 6.92 1.81 0.13
N TYR A 217 6.02 1.12 0.84
CA TYR A 217 6.06 -0.34 0.98
C TYR A 217 5.07 -1.07 0.08
N SER A 218 4.11 -0.36 -0.50
CA SER A 218 3.04 -0.97 -1.27
C SER A 218 3.53 -1.51 -2.62
N ALA A 219 3.06 -2.71 -2.97
CA ALA A 219 3.35 -3.33 -4.25
C ALA A 219 2.74 -2.56 -5.44
N PRO A 220 3.32 -2.65 -6.66
CA PRO A 220 2.81 -1.95 -7.84
C PRO A 220 1.31 -2.17 -8.10
N GLU A 221 0.84 -3.42 -7.99
CA GLU A 221 -0.55 -3.81 -8.19
C GLU A 221 -1.50 -3.21 -7.15
N ALA A 222 -0.99 -2.86 -5.97
CA ALA A 222 -1.79 -2.23 -4.94
C ALA A 222 -2.31 -0.85 -5.36
N SER A 223 -1.61 -0.14 -6.25
CA SER A 223 -2.07 1.13 -6.84
C SER A 223 -3.38 0.99 -7.61
N SER A 224 -3.61 -0.18 -8.21
CA SER A 224 -4.85 -0.53 -8.93
C SER A 224 -5.91 -1.18 -8.04
N GLY A 225 -5.71 -1.19 -6.72
CA GLY A 225 -6.65 -1.78 -5.77
C GLY A 225 -6.49 -3.27 -5.53
N PHE A 226 -5.48 -3.90 -6.14
CA PHE A 226 -5.21 -5.31 -5.95
C PHE A 226 -4.27 -5.56 -4.77
N VAL A 227 -4.62 -6.53 -3.95
CA VAL A 227 -3.73 -7.07 -2.94
C VAL A 227 -3.80 -8.60 -2.96
N SER A 228 -2.66 -9.23 -2.78
CA SER A 228 -2.51 -10.67 -2.81
C SER A 228 -1.40 -11.08 -1.84
N LYS A 229 -1.20 -12.39 -1.68
CA LYS A 229 -0.07 -12.92 -0.89
C LYS A 229 1.27 -12.37 -1.38
N GLU A 230 1.42 -12.24 -2.68
CA GLU A 230 2.62 -11.71 -3.34
C GLU A 230 2.82 -10.22 -3.04
N SER A 231 1.75 -9.46 -2.74
CA SER A 231 1.86 -8.05 -2.34
C SER A 231 2.55 -7.89 -0.98
N ASP A 232 2.30 -8.79 -0.02
CA ASP A 232 3.00 -8.82 1.27
C ASP A 232 4.48 -9.11 1.09
N TYR A 233 4.85 -10.00 0.16
CA TYR A 233 6.25 -10.30 -0.16
C TYR A 233 6.97 -9.12 -0.80
N TYR A 234 6.29 -8.32 -1.61
CA TYR A 234 6.87 -7.06 -2.10
C TYR A 234 7.17 -6.10 -0.95
N SER A 235 6.19 -5.86 -0.08
CA SER A 235 6.35 -5.01 1.10
C SER A 235 7.47 -5.51 2.00
N PHE A 236 7.62 -6.82 2.11
CA PHE A 236 8.72 -7.45 2.83
C PHE A 236 10.08 -7.15 2.19
N GLY A 237 10.20 -7.19 0.87
CA GLY A 237 11.43 -6.82 0.16
C GLY A 237 11.85 -5.37 0.41
N ILE A 238 10.90 -4.43 0.39
CA ILE A 238 11.17 -3.03 0.73
C ILE A 238 11.56 -2.88 2.21
N THR A 239 10.90 -3.64 3.09
CA THR A 239 11.24 -3.67 4.52
C THR A 239 12.68 -4.13 4.75
N ILE A 240 13.12 -5.20 4.09
CA ILE A 240 14.51 -5.68 4.18
C ILE A 240 15.48 -4.61 3.69
N LEU A 241 15.16 -3.94 2.57
CA LEU A 241 16.00 -2.84 2.07
C LEU A 241 16.12 -1.72 3.11
N HIS A 242 15.01 -1.29 3.71
CA HIS A 242 15.01 -0.26 4.76
C HIS A 242 15.92 -0.65 5.93
N LEU A 243 15.77 -1.88 6.45
CA LEU A 243 16.60 -2.39 7.54
C LEU A 243 18.10 -2.46 7.15
N ALA A 244 18.38 -2.85 5.91
CA ALA A 244 19.73 -3.04 5.40
C ALA A 244 20.47 -1.72 5.16
N ILE A 245 19.79 -0.67 4.68
CA ILE A 245 20.42 0.64 4.42
C ILE A 245 20.32 1.61 5.59
N GLY A 246 19.52 1.26 6.61
CA GLY A 246 19.41 2.05 7.83
C GLY A 246 18.52 3.30 7.74
N GLN A 247 17.76 3.44 6.65
CA GLN A 247 16.86 4.58 6.42
C GLN A 247 15.74 4.19 5.45
N ASP A 248 14.66 4.98 5.43
CA ASP A 248 13.58 4.79 4.47
C ASP A 248 14.12 4.91 3.02
N PRO A 249 13.94 3.89 2.15
CA PRO A 249 14.41 3.92 0.77
C PRO A 249 13.82 5.06 -0.07
N PHE A 250 12.69 5.62 0.35
CA PHE A 250 11.97 6.68 -0.34
C PHE A 250 11.96 8.01 0.42
N ALA A 251 12.86 8.16 1.41
CA ALA A 251 12.95 9.39 2.20
C ALA A 251 13.04 10.64 1.33
N GLY A 252 12.20 11.63 1.64
CA GLY A 252 12.17 12.92 0.92
C GLY A 252 11.42 12.90 -0.43
N MET A 253 10.87 11.77 -0.84
CA MET A 253 10.04 11.67 -2.05
C MET A 253 8.57 11.98 -1.73
N THR A 254 7.86 12.57 -2.67
CA THR A 254 6.40 12.70 -2.60
C THR A 254 5.72 11.35 -2.90
N ASP A 255 4.50 11.15 -2.41
CA ASP A 255 3.71 9.93 -2.64
C ASP A 255 3.61 9.59 -4.14
N MET A 256 3.45 10.63 -4.97
CA MET A 256 3.39 10.50 -6.42
C MET A 256 4.71 10.03 -7.02
N ALA A 257 5.83 10.56 -6.55
CA ALA A 257 7.15 10.15 -7.02
C ALA A 257 7.45 8.70 -6.60
N ILE A 258 7.04 8.31 -5.39
CA ILE A 258 7.14 6.93 -4.89
C ILE A 258 6.33 6.00 -5.77
N LEU A 259 5.06 6.34 -6.03
CA LEU A 259 4.17 5.54 -6.89
C LEU A 259 4.75 5.37 -8.29
N TYR A 260 5.20 6.47 -8.91
CA TYR A 260 5.84 6.42 -10.22
C TYR A 260 7.08 5.51 -10.22
N GLN A 261 7.93 5.62 -9.20
CA GLN A 261 9.12 4.79 -9.09
C GLN A 261 8.76 3.32 -8.90
N THR A 262 7.81 3.02 -8.02
CA THR A 262 7.34 1.66 -7.73
C THR A 262 6.80 0.98 -8.99
N ILE A 263 6.04 1.70 -9.81
CA ILE A 263 5.46 1.16 -11.05
C ILE A 263 6.49 1.06 -12.17
N ASN A 264 7.30 2.10 -12.39
CA ASN A 264 8.03 2.26 -13.64
C ASN A 264 9.54 1.99 -13.54
N LYS A 265 10.16 2.07 -12.35
CA LYS A 265 11.62 1.95 -12.21
C LYS A 265 12.01 0.71 -11.41
N THR A 266 13.14 0.12 -11.76
CA THR A 266 13.80 -0.90 -10.93
C THR A 266 14.23 -0.27 -9.61
N LEU A 267 14.06 -1.01 -8.51
CA LEU A 267 14.49 -0.58 -7.19
C LEU A 267 16.01 -0.45 -7.16
N ASP A 268 16.50 0.70 -6.74
CA ASP A 268 17.93 0.91 -6.53
C ASP A 268 18.38 0.31 -5.20
N ILE A 269 19.32 -0.62 -5.26
CA ILE A 269 19.87 -1.29 -4.08
C ILE A 269 21.34 -0.92 -4.00
N PRO A 270 21.77 -0.18 -2.95
CA PRO A 270 23.17 0.23 -2.80
C PRO A 270 24.13 -0.95 -2.80
N SER A 271 25.31 -0.76 -3.38
CA SER A 271 26.35 -1.77 -3.43
C SER A 271 26.93 -2.14 -2.04
N THR A 272 26.63 -1.36 -1.02
CA THR A 272 26.97 -1.66 0.40
C THR A 272 26.17 -2.83 0.95
N VAL A 273 25.00 -3.14 0.36
CA VAL A 273 24.20 -4.32 0.73
C VAL A 273 24.86 -5.57 0.15
N PRO A 274 25.08 -6.64 0.95
CA PRO A 274 25.72 -7.86 0.44
C PRO A 274 25.00 -8.48 -0.76
N PRO A 275 25.71 -9.06 -1.74
CA PRO A 275 25.12 -9.61 -2.96
C PRO A 275 23.98 -10.61 -2.71
N ARG A 276 24.14 -11.45 -1.67
CA ARG A 276 23.12 -12.43 -1.28
C ARG A 276 21.81 -11.74 -0.86
N LEU A 277 21.91 -10.69 -0.05
CA LEU A 277 20.75 -9.92 0.40
C LEU A 277 20.16 -9.08 -0.74
N GLN A 278 20.99 -8.57 -1.66
CA GLN A 278 20.51 -7.93 -2.89
C GLN A 278 19.68 -8.88 -3.73
N GLN A 279 20.09 -10.15 -3.88
CA GLN A 279 19.34 -11.18 -4.60
C GLN A 279 17.95 -11.38 -3.98
N LEU A 280 17.87 -11.52 -2.66
CA LEU A 280 16.60 -11.64 -1.94
C LEU A 280 15.69 -10.45 -2.19
N ILE A 281 16.20 -9.22 -1.99
CA ILE A 281 15.44 -8.00 -2.20
C ILE A 281 14.92 -7.94 -3.63
N ARG A 282 15.78 -8.22 -4.64
CA ARG A 282 15.37 -8.26 -6.05
C ARG A 282 14.26 -9.29 -6.30
N GLY A 283 14.40 -10.50 -5.77
CA GLY A 283 13.40 -11.56 -5.92
C GLY A 283 12.04 -11.17 -5.34
N LEU A 284 12.04 -10.57 -4.14
CA LEU A 284 10.83 -10.11 -3.46
C LEU A 284 10.19 -8.88 -4.11
N THR A 285 10.99 -8.02 -4.76
CA THR A 285 10.48 -6.79 -5.37
C THR A 285 10.28 -6.87 -6.89
N VAL A 286 10.27 -8.08 -7.45
CA VAL A 286 9.85 -8.31 -8.84
C VAL A 286 8.45 -7.71 -9.04
N LYS A 287 8.28 -6.88 -10.06
CA LYS A 287 7.02 -6.15 -10.30
C LYS A 287 5.90 -7.08 -10.73
N ASP A 288 6.20 -8.02 -11.61
CA ASP A 288 5.26 -9.07 -11.98
C ASP A 288 5.06 -10.02 -10.79
N ARG A 289 3.89 -9.96 -10.18
CA ARG A 289 3.52 -10.78 -9.02
C ARG A 289 3.67 -12.28 -9.26
N ASN A 290 3.46 -12.76 -10.50
CA ASN A 290 3.56 -14.18 -10.85
C ASN A 290 5.01 -14.69 -10.87
N ASN A 291 5.98 -13.80 -10.98
CA ASN A 291 7.41 -14.08 -10.97
C ASN A 291 8.09 -13.64 -9.67
N ARG A 292 7.34 -12.97 -8.79
CA ARG A 292 7.83 -12.51 -7.48
C ARG A 292 8.04 -13.68 -6.56
N TRP A 293 9.13 -13.65 -5.80
CA TRP A 293 9.41 -14.65 -4.79
C TRP A 293 8.33 -14.65 -3.70
N GLY A 294 7.89 -15.85 -3.34
CA GLY A 294 7.00 -16.14 -2.22
C GLY A 294 7.70 -16.98 -1.16
N TYR A 295 6.90 -17.71 -0.38
CA TYR A 295 7.40 -18.52 0.73
C TYR A 295 8.46 -19.51 0.29
N GLU A 296 8.21 -20.27 -0.78
CA GLU A 296 9.08 -21.36 -1.22
C GLU A 296 10.44 -20.85 -1.70
N GLU A 297 10.46 -19.76 -2.50
CA GLU A 297 11.70 -19.18 -3.00
C GLU A 297 12.53 -18.60 -1.84
N VAL A 298 11.90 -17.92 -0.88
CA VAL A 298 12.58 -17.40 0.31
C VAL A 298 13.13 -18.54 1.17
N ASN A 299 12.36 -19.63 1.35
CA ASN A 299 12.80 -20.79 2.12
C ASN A 299 14.00 -21.49 1.46
N ARG A 300 13.97 -21.68 0.13
CA ARG A 300 15.10 -22.22 -0.64
C ARG A 300 16.32 -21.31 -0.52
N TRP A 301 16.14 -20.01 -0.60
CA TRP A 301 17.22 -19.05 -0.41
C TRP A 301 17.82 -19.13 1.00
N LEU A 302 17.00 -19.25 2.05
CA LEU A 302 17.47 -19.45 3.44
C LEU A 302 18.30 -20.74 3.57
N ASN A 303 17.99 -21.77 2.80
CA ASN A 303 18.71 -23.03 2.74
C ASN A 303 19.97 -22.98 1.85
N ASN A 304 20.38 -21.77 1.40
CA ASN A 304 21.52 -21.56 0.49
C ASN A 304 21.39 -22.24 -0.89
N GLU A 305 20.18 -22.49 -1.34
CA GLU A 305 19.93 -22.91 -2.70
C GLU A 305 20.07 -21.73 -3.67
N ASP A 306 20.49 -22.01 -4.90
CA ASP A 306 20.46 -21.01 -5.95
C ASP A 306 19.01 -20.82 -6.44
N VAL A 307 18.47 -19.62 -6.25
CA VAL A 307 17.11 -19.27 -6.65
C VAL A 307 17.17 -18.17 -7.70
N GLU A 308 16.72 -18.50 -8.90
CA GLU A 308 16.69 -17.54 -10.00
C GLU A 308 15.75 -16.38 -9.68
N VAL A 309 16.22 -15.13 -9.87
CA VAL A 309 15.38 -13.95 -9.89
C VAL A 309 14.83 -13.78 -11.30
N LYS A 310 13.56 -14.09 -11.47
CA LYS A 310 12.85 -13.89 -12.74
C LYS A 310 12.48 -12.41 -12.88
N GLU A 311 13.50 -11.56 -13.04
CA GLU A 311 13.25 -10.19 -13.46
C GLU A 311 12.43 -10.23 -14.74
N ARG A 312 11.51 -9.27 -14.90
CA ARG A 312 10.69 -9.10 -16.11
C ARG A 312 11.48 -9.60 -17.30
N ARG A 313 10.96 -10.56 -18.04
CA ARG A 313 11.56 -10.93 -19.33
C ARG A 313 11.87 -9.60 -20.00
N THR A 314 13.16 -9.23 -20.02
CA THR A 314 13.59 -8.12 -20.86
C THR A 314 12.97 -8.46 -22.19
N HIS A 315 12.11 -7.60 -22.72
CA HIS A 315 11.30 -7.86 -23.92
C HIS A 315 12.21 -8.06 -25.15
N LYS A 316 13.31 -8.80 -24.94
CA LYS A 316 14.32 -9.12 -25.92
C LYS A 316 13.66 -9.94 -27.02
N GLY A 317 13.30 -9.25 -28.11
CA GLY A 317 12.59 -9.84 -29.25
C GLY A 317 11.09 -9.50 -29.32
N MET A 318 10.46 -8.95 -28.29
CA MET A 318 9.07 -8.49 -28.36
C MET A 318 8.97 -7.12 -29.03
N LYS A 319 7.99 -6.96 -29.91
CA LYS A 319 7.68 -5.68 -30.53
C LYS A 319 6.79 -4.87 -29.55
N PRO A 320 7.16 -3.60 -29.25
CA PRO A 320 6.31 -2.77 -28.39
C PRO A 320 4.97 -2.50 -29.07
N TYR A 321 3.93 -2.42 -28.25
CA TYR A 321 2.65 -1.89 -28.65
C TYR A 321 2.67 -0.36 -28.54
N ASN A 322 2.43 0.33 -29.64
CA ASN A 322 2.38 1.80 -29.65
C ASN A 322 0.93 2.26 -29.43
N PHE A 323 0.70 3.01 -28.36
CA PHE A 323 -0.62 3.53 -28.01
C PHE A 323 -0.48 4.90 -27.35
N SER A 324 -1.28 5.89 -27.77
CA SER A 324 -1.30 7.25 -27.23
C SER A 324 0.10 7.85 -27.00
N ASN A 325 0.96 7.81 -28.05
CA ASN A 325 2.34 8.29 -28.06
C ASN A 325 3.34 7.58 -27.11
N SER A 326 2.96 6.46 -26.51
CA SER A 326 3.79 5.66 -25.62
C SER A 326 4.01 4.25 -26.15
N ARG A 327 5.04 3.57 -25.64
CA ARG A 327 5.40 2.20 -25.99
C ARG A 327 5.20 1.27 -24.81
N TYR A 328 4.45 0.19 -25.01
CA TYR A 328 4.11 -0.80 -23.99
C TYR A 328 4.59 -2.17 -24.42
N TYR A 329 5.08 -2.97 -23.49
CA TYR A 329 5.70 -4.27 -23.78
C TYR A 329 5.01 -5.45 -23.09
N GLY A 330 4.21 -5.23 -22.02
CA GLY A 330 3.47 -6.25 -21.29
C GLY A 330 1.97 -6.15 -21.54
N LEU A 331 1.24 -7.27 -21.44
CA LEU A 331 -0.22 -7.29 -21.56
C LEU A 331 -0.90 -6.42 -20.52
N ASP A 332 -0.39 -6.43 -19.31
CA ASP A 332 -0.80 -5.61 -18.19
C ASP A 332 -0.64 -4.12 -18.48
N GLU A 333 0.52 -3.70 -19.01
CA GLU A 333 0.78 -2.31 -19.42
C GLU A 333 -0.18 -1.86 -20.53
N ILE A 334 -0.34 -2.70 -21.54
CA ILE A 334 -1.25 -2.46 -22.66
C ILE A 334 -2.69 -2.34 -22.14
N SER A 335 -3.08 -3.22 -21.21
CA SER A 335 -4.40 -3.22 -20.61
C SER A 335 -4.68 -1.96 -19.80
N MET A 336 -3.72 -1.49 -19.01
CA MET A 336 -3.83 -0.23 -18.26
C MET A 336 -3.92 0.98 -19.20
N ALA A 337 -3.08 1.01 -20.23
CA ALA A 337 -3.11 2.08 -21.24
C ALA A 337 -4.47 2.12 -21.96
N PHE A 338 -5.04 0.96 -22.29
CA PHE A 338 -6.35 0.86 -22.91
C PHE A 338 -7.47 1.32 -21.98
N ALA A 339 -7.39 1.03 -20.70
CA ALA A 339 -8.36 1.49 -19.72
C ALA A 339 -8.37 3.01 -19.55
N SER A 340 -7.20 3.66 -19.69
CA SER A 340 -7.07 5.11 -19.60
C SER A 340 -7.68 5.86 -20.81
N ASP A 341 -7.69 5.21 -21.99
CA ASP A 341 -8.24 5.78 -23.24
C ASP A 341 -9.01 4.70 -24.00
N TRP A 342 -10.17 4.37 -23.47
CA TRP A 342 -11.00 3.27 -23.96
C TRP A 342 -11.52 3.48 -25.38
N GLU A 343 -11.83 4.72 -25.74
CA GLU A 343 -12.32 5.05 -27.08
C GLU A 343 -11.25 4.75 -28.14
N ASN A 344 -10.01 5.18 -27.88
CA ASN A 344 -8.89 4.94 -28.78
C ASN A 344 -8.49 3.44 -28.81
N ALA A 345 -8.53 2.76 -27.64
CA ALA A 345 -8.31 1.33 -27.56
C ALA A 345 -9.29 0.53 -28.42
N THR A 346 -10.57 0.91 -28.42
CA THR A 346 -11.60 0.30 -29.26
C THR A 346 -11.29 0.51 -30.75
N LYS A 347 -10.87 1.70 -31.16
CA LYS A 347 -10.42 1.98 -32.55
C LYS A 347 -9.24 1.07 -32.94
N HIS A 348 -8.26 0.88 -32.05
CA HIS A 348 -7.14 -0.01 -32.28
C HIS A 348 -7.56 -1.47 -32.43
N LEU A 349 -8.53 -1.93 -31.64
CA LEU A 349 -9.07 -3.28 -31.73
C LEU A 349 -9.69 -3.54 -33.11
N TYR A 350 -10.63 -2.67 -33.54
CA TYR A 350 -11.34 -2.87 -34.81
C TYR A 350 -10.47 -2.67 -36.04
N ARG A 351 -9.38 -1.91 -35.94
CA ARG A 351 -8.35 -1.78 -36.98
C ARG A 351 -7.39 -2.97 -37.04
N GLY A 352 -7.52 -3.96 -36.15
CA GLY A 352 -6.65 -5.15 -36.10
C GLY A 352 -5.25 -4.88 -35.58
N LEU A 353 -5.01 -3.72 -34.98
CA LEU A 353 -3.69 -3.35 -34.43
C LEU A 353 -3.39 -4.16 -33.15
N VAL A 354 -4.40 -4.42 -32.33
CA VAL A 354 -4.29 -5.22 -31.11
C VAL A 354 -3.94 -6.66 -31.47
N GLU A 355 -4.67 -7.27 -32.38
CA GLU A 355 -4.50 -8.65 -32.82
C GLU A 355 -3.09 -8.92 -33.38
N LYS A 356 -2.56 -8.01 -34.20
CA LYS A 356 -1.22 -8.12 -34.78
C LYS A 356 -0.10 -8.12 -33.74
N ASN A 357 -0.30 -7.47 -32.60
CA ASN A 357 0.70 -7.37 -31.56
C ASN A 357 0.52 -8.48 -30.52
N ILE A 358 -0.73 -8.78 -30.15
CA ILE A 358 -1.04 -9.65 -29.02
C ILE A 358 -0.68 -11.13 -29.28
N VAL A 359 -0.58 -11.53 -30.54
CA VAL A 359 -0.16 -12.86 -30.97
C VAL A 359 1.19 -13.29 -30.36
N GLN A 360 2.07 -12.36 -30.11
CA GLN A 360 3.37 -12.63 -29.49
C GLN A 360 3.29 -13.07 -28.02
N TYR A 361 2.13 -12.93 -27.37
CA TYR A 361 1.90 -13.32 -25.98
C TYR A 361 1.21 -14.67 -25.83
N GLY A 362 0.61 -15.19 -26.92
CA GLY A 362 -0.03 -16.51 -26.96
C GLY A 362 -1.21 -16.52 -27.95
N GLU A 363 -1.45 -17.69 -28.55
CA GLU A 363 -2.54 -17.88 -29.52
C GLU A 363 -3.92 -17.75 -28.86
N GLU A 364 -4.04 -18.10 -27.59
CA GLU A 364 -5.28 -17.98 -26.83
C GLU A 364 -5.81 -16.55 -26.80
N TYR A 365 -4.94 -15.55 -26.70
CA TYR A 365 -5.32 -14.13 -26.73
C TYR A 365 -5.82 -13.70 -28.11
N SER A 366 -5.16 -14.19 -29.17
CA SER A 366 -5.56 -13.91 -30.55
C SER A 366 -6.94 -14.50 -30.87
N ASN A 367 -7.21 -15.73 -30.41
CA ASN A 367 -8.50 -16.40 -30.58
C ASN A 367 -9.63 -15.63 -29.87
N ARG A 368 -9.39 -15.18 -28.63
CA ARG A 368 -10.37 -14.36 -27.88
C ARG A 368 -10.70 -13.04 -28.58
N ILE A 369 -9.72 -12.39 -29.19
CA ILE A 369 -9.96 -11.16 -29.96
C ILE A 369 -10.82 -11.46 -31.20
N THR A 370 -10.59 -12.57 -31.86
CA THR A 370 -11.38 -13.00 -33.02
C THR A 370 -12.83 -13.24 -32.63
N ASP A 371 -13.06 -13.90 -31.48
CA ASP A 371 -14.41 -14.13 -30.95
C ASP A 371 -15.12 -12.82 -30.61
N ILE A 372 -14.41 -11.87 -30.00
CA ILE A 372 -14.96 -10.55 -29.68
C ILE A 372 -15.36 -9.78 -30.93
N LYS A 373 -14.53 -9.83 -31.98
CA LYS A 373 -14.85 -9.18 -33.27
C LYS A 373 -16.04 -9.82 -33.99
N ALA A 374 -16.39 -11.05 -33.66
CA ALA A 374 -17.55 -11.74 -34.22
C ALA A 374 -18.90 -11.29 -33.60
N LEU A 375 -18.87 -10.56 -32.46
CA LEU A 375 -20.07 -10.03 -31.83
C LEU A 375 -20.53 -8.72 -32.49
N ASP A 376 -21.78 -8.31 -32.24
CA ASP A 376 -22.25 -6.96 -32.63
C ASP A 376 -21.52 -5.87 -31.82
N ASP A 377 -21.51 -4.63 -32.30
CA ASP A 377 -20.66 -3.58 -31.75
C ASP A 377 -20.89 -3.29 -30.26
N LYS A 378 -22.16 -3.34 -29.82
CA LYS A 378 -22.52 -3.08 -28.42
C LYS A 378 -22.11 -4.24 -27.50
N ALA A 379 -22.38 -5.46 -27.92
CA ALA A 379 -22.00 -6.68 -27.20
C ALA A 379 -20.50 -6.87 -27.23
N LYS A 380 -19.82 -6.56 -28.34
CA LYS A 380 -18.36 -6.57 -28.47
C LYS A 380 -17.72 -5.67 -27.44
N LEU A 381 -18.21 -4.43 -27.30
CA LEU A 381 -17.65 -3.46 -26.37
C LEU A 381 -17.86 -3.90 -24.92
N ALA A 382 -19.05 -4.38 -24.57
CA ALA A 382 -19.35 -4.88 -23.22
C ALA A 382 -18.45 -6.06 -22.86
N LYS A 383 -18.36 -7.08 -23.73
CA LYS A 383 -17.54 -8.27 -23.49
C LYS A 383 -16.05 -7.97 -23.39
N LEU A 384 -15.55 -7.01 -24.18
CA LEU A 384 -14.15 -6.57 -24.08
C LEU A 384 -13.87 -5.87 -22.74
N LYS A 385 -14.81 -5.09 -22.23
CA LYS A 385 -14.72 -4.46 -20.91
C LYS A 385 -14.68 -5.50 -19.80
N ASP A 386 -15.55 -6.49 -19.86
CA ASP A 386 -15.64 -7.57 -18.86
C ASP A 386 -14.39 -8.46 -18.86
N MET A 387 -13.84 -8.79 -20.02
CA MET A 387 -12.60 -9.56 -20.13
C MET A 387 -11.43 -8.86 -19.49
N LYS A 388 -11.31 -7.53 -19.67
CA LYS A 388 -10.26 -6.76 -19.01
C LYS A 388 -10.46 -6.65 -17.51
N ALA A 389 -11.69 -6.44 -17.06
CA ALA A 389 -12.03 -6.47 -15.66
C ALA A 389 -11.64 -7.81 -15.04
N PHE A 390 -11.90 -8.92 -15.73
CA PHE A 390 -11.53 -10.26 -15.30
C PHE A 390 -10.01 -10.48 -15.26
N GLU A 391 -9.26 -10.05 -16.27
CA GLU A 391 -7.78 -10.12 -16.28
C GLU A 391 -7.16 -9.30 -15.12
N TRP A 392 -7.84 -8.27 -14.66
CA TRP A 392 -7.45 -7.48 -13.50
C TRP A 392 -8.06 -7.98 -12.17
N GLY A 393 -8.71 -9.14 -12.19
CA GLY A 393 -9.32 -9.77 -11.00
C GLY A 393 -10.63 -9.14 -10.56
N PHE A 394 -11.29 -8.33 -11.43
CA PHE A 394 -12.64 -7.83 -11.18
C PHE A 394 -13.68 -8.78 -11.74
N LYS A 395 -14.85 -8.83 -11.11
CA LYS A 395 -15.96 -9.65 -11.56
C LYS A 395 -16.52 -9.18 -12.92
N ASP A 396 -16.55 -7.88 -13.12
CA ASP A 396 -17.02 -7.23 -14.34
C ASP A 396 -16.50 -5.79 -14.43
N PHE A 397 -16.71 -5.15 -15.59
CA PHE A 397 -16.25 -3.78 -15.81
C PHE A 397 -16.96 -2.75 -14.92
N ALA A 398 -18.23 -2.95 -14.59
CA ALA A 398 -18.99 -2.04 -13.72
C ALA A 398 -18.39 -2.02 -12.31
N GLU A 399 -17.92 -3.15 -11.85
CA GLU A 399 -17.19 -3.30 -10.61
C GLU A 399 -15.84 -2.57 -10.67
N MET A 400 -15.09 -2.71 -11.76
CA MET A 400 -13.84 -2.00 -12.01
C MET A 400 -14.08 -0.48 -12.07
N GLU A 401 -15.12 -0.03 -12.80
CA GLU A 401 -15.47 1.38 -12.95
C GLU A 401 -15.89 2.03 -11.61
N LYS A 402 -16.62 1.30 -10.79
CA LYS A 402 -17.03 1.76 -9.44
C LYS A 402 -15.81 2.04 -8.55
N ILE A 403 -14.78 1.23 -8.65
CA ILE A 403 -13.54 1.41 -7.88
C ILE A 403 -12.67 2.49 -8.49
N ALA A 404 -12.55 2.52 -9.82
CA ALA A 404 -11.84 3.58 -10.51
C ALA A 404 -12.48 4.94 -10.19
N LYS A 405 -13.81 5.07 -10.16
CA LYS A 405 -14.50 6.32 -9.75
C LYS A 405 -14.25 6.66 -8.29
N HIS A 406 -14.21 5.69 -7.39
CA HIS A 406 -13.85 5.93 -5.99
C HIS A 406 -12.38 6.35 -5.81
N SER A 407 -11.52 5.94 -6.75
CA SER A 407 -10.11 6.35 -6.85
C SER A 407 -9.94 7.64 -7.65
N GLN A 408 -10.90 7.98 -8.54
CA GLN A 408 -10.83 9.12 -9.48
C GLN A 408 -10.94 10.48 -8.81
N ASP A 409 -11.45 10.58 -7.61
CA ASP A 409 -11.30 11.83 -6.85
C ASP A 409 -9.82 12.15 -6.56
N ASN A 410 -8.91 11.17 -6.72
CA ASN A 410 -7.48 11.33 -6.52
C ASN A 410 -6.58 10.94 -7.72
N LEU A 411 -7.09 10.21 -8.73
CA LEU A 411 -6.30 9.73 -9.88
C LEU A 411 -6.21 10.65 -11.11
N PRO A 412 -7.14 11.58 -11.40
CA PRO A 412 -7.05 12.41 -12.61
C PRO A 412 -5.78 13.26 -12.68
N ARG A 413 -5.22 13.59 -11.53
CA ARG A 413 -3.96 14.35 -11.44
C ARG A 413 -2.70 13.51 -11.70
N ILE A 414 -2.84 12.18 -11.70
CA ILE A 414 -1.70 11.24 -11.88
C ILE A 414 -1.42 10.97 -13.35
N LEU A 415 -2.42 11.14 -14.21
CA LEU A 415 -2.32 10.85 -15.64
C LEU A 415 -2.15 12.11 -16.49
N GLU A 416 -2.29 13.30 -15.92
CA GLU A 416 -2.08 14.59 -16.59
C GLU A 416 -0.69 15.20 -16.32
N ALA A 417 0.13 14.61 -15.45
CA ALA A 417 1.53 14.99 -15.20
C ALA A 417 2.51 13.97 -15.81
#